data_ea66be3ee2c778afe3dc0a4dca9ea553
#
_entry.id   ea66be3ee2c778afe3dc0a4dca9ea553
#
_cell.length_a   1.000
_cell.length_b   1.000
_cell.length_c   1.000
_cell.angle_alpha   90.00
_cell.angle_beta   90.00
_cell.angle_gamma   90.00
#
_symmetry.space_group_name_H-M   'P 1'
#
loop_
_entity.id
_entity.type
_entity.pdbx_description
1 polymer ?
#
loop_
_entity_poly.entity_id
_entity_poly.type
_entity_poly.pdbx_seq_one_letter_code
_entity_poly.pdbx_strand_id
1 'polypeptide(L)'
;MTHPITVGVDGTPESRAAAAWAGREAVRRGAPLRVTAAWHSPPHGVLDGADRDDHAQWAREMVHDIAGAVAAAHPDLSVTEKAVEGPAVDALVAEAAGARALVLGSRGHGAFVGFLLGSVGQQVIAEAGCPVVLVRADDRAAPEATGRDIVVGQQGEPDDSAAALEFAFETAAARGAGVRAVRAWSLPPVFAYSPGSLKLLDEAGGLEPYETKALADALRPWRERFPGVPVTPHVEMGSAGQVLLAQTGRAQLIVVGRRAHRSALGARIGSVAHAVIHHAPCPVAVVPHA
;
A
#
# COMPACT_ATOMS: atom_id res chain seq x y z
N MET A 1 -6.86 -8.52 -20.95
CA MET A 1 -7.88 -7.85 -20.11
C MET A 1 -7.14 -7.07 -19.05
N THR A 2 -7.42 -5.76 -18.92
CA THR A 2 -6.83 -4.92 -17.87
C THR A 2 -7.50 -5.24 -16.53
N HIS A 3 -6.72 -5.66 -15.53
CA HIS A 3 -7.22 -5.89 -14.18
C HIS A 3 -7.72 -4.58 -13.55
N PRO A 4 -8.88 -4.55 -12.88
CA PRO A 4 -9.43 -3.35 -12.27
C PRO A 4 -8.60 -2.88 -11.07
N ILE A 5 -8.71 -1.59 -10.75
CA ILE A 5 -8.46 -1.11 -9.39
C ILE A 5 -9.74 -1.44 -8.59
N THR A 6 -9.60 -2.14 -7.48
CA THR A 6 -10.73 -2.44 -6.59
C THR A 6 -10.65 -1.58 -5.33
N VAL A 7 -11.77 -1.02 -4.88
CA VAL A 7 -11.85 -0.30 -3.61
C VAL A 7 -12.88 -0.94 -2.69
N GLY A 8 -12.48 -1.23 -1.45
CA GLY A 8 -13.38 -1.68 -0.41
C GLY A 8 -14.01 -0.49 0.32
N VAL A 9 -15.33 -0.47 0.43
CA VAL A 9 -16.08 0.62 1.07
C VAL A 9 -17.01 0.11 2.17
N ASP A 10 -17.15 0.92 3.22
CA ASP A 10 -18.02 0.67 4.39
C ASP A 10 -18.86 1.89 4.80
N GLY A 11 -18.92 2.91 3.92
CA GLY A 11 -19.66 4.15 4.15
C GLY A 11 -18.94 5.19 5.00
N THR A 12 -17.78 4.87 5.58
CA THR A 12 -16.97 5.80 6.38
C THR A 12 -16.36 6.91 5.53
N PRO A 13 -15.99 8.07 6.12
CA PRO A 13 -15.24 9.12 5.41
C PRO A 13 -13.94 8.61 4.81
N GLU A 14 -13.25 7.69 5.49
CA GLU A 14 -12.01 7.07 5.05
C GLU A 14 -12.22 6.21 3.80
N SER A 15 -13.29 5.42 3.76
CA SER A 15 -13.61 4.60 2.58
C SER A 15 -14.05 5.45 1.39
N ARG A 16 -14.71 6.60 1.62
CA ARG A 16 -15.01 7.57 0.57
C ARG A 16 -13.74 8.26 0.03
N ALA A 17 -12.79 8.60 0.89
CA ALA A 17 -11.49 9.12 0.48
C ALA A 17 -10.70 8.08 -0.34
N ALA A 18 -10.76 6.81 0.07
CA ALA A 18 -10.15 5.69 -0.65
C ALA A 18 -10.79 5.51 -2.04
N ALA A 19 -12.11 5.62 -2.16
CA ALA A 19 -12.81 5.54 -3.45
C ALA A 19 -12.42 6.69 -4.38
N ALA A 20 -12.34 7.91 -3.88
CA ALA A 20 -11.88 9.07 -4.65
C ALA A 20 -10.42 8.91 -5.12
N TRP A 21 -9.53 8.40 -4.26
CA TRP A 21 -8.15 8.09 -4.63
C TRP A 21 -8.09 6.99 -5.69
N ALA A 22 -8.84 5.90 -5.51
CA ALA A 22 -8.91 4.78 -6.45
C ALA A 22 -9.42 5.20 -7.82
N GLY A 23 -10.41 6.10 -7.89
CA GLY A 23 -10.90 6.68 -9.14
C GLY A 23 -9.81 7.42 -9.90
N ARG A 24 -9.08 8.31 -9.23
CA ARG A 24 -7.94 9.02 -9.85
C ARG A 24 -6.85 8.07 -10.34
N GLU A 25 -6.54 7.04 -9.55
CA GLU A 25 -5.53 6.04 -9.94
C GLU A 25 -5.99 5.19 -11.12
N ALA A 26 -7.26 4.81 -11.17
CA ALA A 26 -7.85 4.07 -12.28
C ALA A 26 -7.77 4.88 -13.58
N VAL A 27 -8.12 6.16 -13.55
CA VAL A 27 -7.99 7.08 -14.70
C VAL A 27 -6.55 7.14 -15.20
N ARG A 28 -5.56 7.36 -14.31
CA ARG A 28 -4.14 7.44 -14.69
C ARG A 28 -3.61 6.16 -15.33
N ARG A 29 -4.14 5.02 -14.92
CA ARG A 29 -3.71 3.72 -15.42
C ARG A 29 -4.54 3.22 -16.60
N GLY A 30 -5.58 3.96 -17.03
CA GLY A 30 -6.53 3.48 -18.03
C GLY A 30 -7.19 2.16 -17.65
N ALA A 31 -7.44 1.95 -16.35
CA ALA A 31 -8.01 0.74 -15.79
C ALA A 31 -9.46 1.00 -15.31
N PRO A 32 -10.35 -0.01 -15.36
CA PRO A 32 -11.66 0.12 -14.74
C PRO A 32 -11.56 0.17 -13.22
N LEU A 33 -12.56 0.80 -12.58
CA LEU A 33 -12.73 0.82 -11.13
C LEU A 33 -13.81 -0.17 -10.71
N ARG A 34 -13.57 -0.91 -9.63
CA ARG A 34 -14.59 -1.72 -8.97
C ARG A 34 -14.79 -1.20 -7.55
N VAL A 35 -16.00 -0.77 -7.22
CA VAL A 35 -16.41 -0.37 -5.88
C VAL A 35 -17.11 -1.56 -5.22
N THR A 36 -16.55 -2.05 -4.10
CA THR A 36 -17.02 -3.27 -3.43
C THR A 36 -17.33 -3.01 -1.96
N ALA A 37 -18.52 -3.40 -1.51
CA ALA A 37 -18.84 -3.51 -0.10
C ALA A 37 -19.11 -4.96 0.28
N ALA A 38 -18.59 -5.38 1.43
CA ALA A 38 -19.01 -6.62 2.09
C ALA A 38 -20.08 -6.31 3.12
N TRP A 39 -21.12 -7.11 3.13
CA TRP A 39 -22.18 -7.03 4.14
C TRP A 39 -22.43 -8.41 4.75
N HIS A 40 -22.85 -8.44 6.01
CA HIS A 40 -23.05 -9.67 6.74
C HIS A 40 -24.44 -9.69 7.33
N SER A 41 -25.16 -10.79 7.11
CA SER A 41 -26.41 -11.05 7.81
C SER A 41 -26.07 -11.64 9.18
N PRO A 42 -26.71 -11.17 10.26
CA PRO A 42 -26.55 -11.78 11.57
C PRO A 42 -26.91 -13.27 11.54
N PRO A 43 -26.32 -14.10 12.44
CA PRO A 43 -26.63 -15.54 12.49
C PRO A 43 -28.13 -15.80 12.60
N HIS A 44 -28.62 -16.82 11.88
CA HIS A 44 -30.02 -17.23 11.91
C HIS A 44 -30.54 -17.39 13.32
N GLY A 45 -31.68 -16.75 13.63
CA GLY A 45 -32.41 -16.86 14.90
C GLY A 45 -32.48 -15.58 15.72
N VAL A 46 -31.83 -14.47 15.31
CA VAL A 46 -31.89 -13.19 16.02
C VAL A 46 -32.72 -12.14 15.27
N LEU A 47 -32.88 -12.26 13.94
CA LEU A 47 -33.62 -11.30 13.11
C LEU A 47 -34.46 -12.04 12.04
N ASP A 48 -35.60 -11.46 11.66
CA ASP A 48 -36.47 -11.93 10.58
C ASP A 48 -35.83 -11.76 9.18
N GLY A 49 -36.35 -12.47 8.17
CA GLY A 49 -35.85 -12.38 6.79
C GLY A 49 -35.91 -10.96 6.20
N ALA A 50 -36.76 -10.10 6.70
CA ALA A 50 -36.84 -8.68 6.36
C ALA A 50 -35.52 -7.94 6.65
N ASP A 51 -34.86 -8.20 7.77
CA ASP A 51 -33.61 -7.55 8.16
C ASP A 51 -32.45 -7.89 7.23
N ARG A 52 -32.43 -9.11 6.63
CA ARG A 52 -31.40 -9.50 5.66
C ARG A 52 -31.53 -8.71 4.35
N ASP A 53 -32.75 -8.54 3.87
CA ASP A 53 -33.01 -7.79 2.63
C ASP A 53 -32.68 -6.31 2.83
N ASP A 54 -32.95 -5.76 4.01
CA ASP A 54 -32.61 -4.39 4.39
C ASP A 54 -31.09 -4.16 4.42
N HIS A 55 -30.31 -5.09 5.00
CA HIS A 55 -28.83 -4.99 4.98
C HIS A 55 -28.24 -5.11 3.57
N ALA A 56 -28.78 -6.01 2.75
CA ALA A 56 -28.39 -6.15 1.36
C ALA A 56 -28.71 -4.88 0.57
N GLN A 57 -29.90 -4.31 0.79
CA GLN A 57 -30.35 -3.08 0.16
C GLN A 57 -29.44 -1.90 0.57
N TRP A 58 -29.21 -1.73 1.86
CA TRP A 58 -28.31 -0.69 2.37
C TRP A 58 -26.90 -0.78 1.77
N ALA A 59 -26.33 -1.97 1.67
CA ALA A 59 -25.01 -2.17 1.08
C ALA A 59 -24.99 -1.78 -0.40
N ARG A 60 -26.04 -2.12 -1.16
CA ARG A 60 -26.15 -1.75 -2.59
C ARG A 60 -26.28 -0.23 -2.75
N GLU A 61 -27.13 0.42 -1.97
CA GLU A 61 -27.34 1.87 -1.99
C GLU A 61 -26.04 2.61 -1.66
N MET A 62 -25.33 2.18 -0.62
CA MET A 62 -24.04 2.74 -0.24
C MET A 62 -22.99 2.62 -1.35
N VAL A 63 -22.88 1.45 -1.98
CA VAL A 63 -21.98 1.24 -3.11
C VAL A 63 -22.36 2.12 -4.28
N HIS A 64 -23.66 2.21 -4.58
CA HIS A 64 -24.20 3.03 -5.66
C HIS A 64 -23.89 4.52 -5.46
N ASP A 65 -24.12 5.05 -4.26
CA ASP A 65 -23.82 6.43 -3.91
C ASP A 65 -22.33 6.77 -4.08
N ILE A 66 -21.45 5.87 -3.59
CA ILE A 66 -20.00 6.09 -3.67
C ILE A 66 -19.51 5.95 -5.12
N ALA A 67 -19.97 4.94 -5.84
CA ALA A 67 -19.64 4.74 -7.26
C ALA A 67 -20.13 5.91 -8.11
N GLY A 68 -21.38 6.39 -7.88
CA GLY A 68 -21.95 7.55 -8.54
C GLY A 68 -21.14 8.82 -8.31
N ALA A 69 -20.66 9.05 -7.08
CA ALA A 69 -19.80 10.19 -6.78
C ALA A 69 -18.45 10.14 -7.52
N VAL A 70 -17.85 8.94 -7.67
CA VAL A 70 -16.63 8.78 -8.45
C VAL A 70 -16.88 8.92 -9.94
N ALA A 71 -17.96 8.34 -10.47
CA ALA A 71 -18.33 8.46 -11.88
C ALA A 71 -18.64 9.92 -12.27
N ALA A 72 -19.29 10.67 -11.40
CA ALA A 72 -19.54 12.10 -11.61
C ALA A 72 -18.23 12.93 -11.68
N ALA A 73 -17.21 12.55 -10.89
CA ALA A 73 -15.90 13.20 -10.93
C ALA A 73 -15.04 12.76 -12.13
N HIS A 74 -15.31 11.57 -12.69
CA HIS A 74 -14.56 10.95 -13.79
C HIS A 74 -15.51 10.32 -14.82
N PRO A 75 -16.17 11.11 -15.71
CA PRO A 75 -17.24 10.62 -16.59
C PRO A 75 -16.82 9.50 -17.55
N ASP A 76 -15.53 9.46 -17.94
CA ASP A 76 -15.00 8.45 -18.88
C ASP A 76 -14.51 7.18 -18.16
N LEU A 77 -14.57 7.13 -16.82
CA LEU A 77 -14.13 5.98 -16.06
C LEU A 77 -15.20 4.89 -16.04
N SER A 78 -14.85 3.67 -16.46
CA SER A 78 -15.72 2.52 -16.29
C SER A 78 -15.74 2.13 -14.79
N VAL A 79 -16.89 2.32 -14.15
CA VAL A 79 -17.11 1.97 -12.74
C VAL A 79 -18.08 0.79 -12.65
N THR A 80 -17.72 -0.22 -11.88
CA THR A 80 -18.58 -1.38 -11.57
C THR A 80 -18.86 -1.45 -10.08
N GLU A 81 -20.08 -1.83 -9.73
CA GLU A 81 -20.60 -1.90 -8.37
C GLU A 81 -20.73 -3.35 -7.91
N LYS A 82 -20.34 -3.64 -6.68
CA LYS A 82 -20.46 -4.98 -6.11
C LYS A 82 -20.77 -4.95 -4.61
N ALA A 83 -21.91 -5.47 -4.21
CA ALA A 83 -22.24 -5.78 -2.82
C ALA A 83 -22.10 -7.30 -2.61
N VAL A 84 -21.22 -7.73 -1.72
CA VAL A 84 -20.90 -9.14 -1.47
C VAL A 84 -21.37 -9.53 -0.10
N GLU A 85 -22.16 -10.60 -0.03
CA GLU A 85 -22.54 -11.19 1.25
C GLU A 85 -21.41 -12.05 1.81
N GLY A 86 -21.05 -11.84 3.06
CA GLY A 86 -20.04 -12.62 3.78
C GLY A 86 -19.12 -11.78 4.65
N PRO A 87 -18.17 -12.45 5.32
CA PRO A 87 -17.14 -11.77 6.10
C PRO A 87 -16.33 -10.81 5.24
N ALA A 88 -16.10 -9.60 5.74
CA ALA A 88 -15.44 -8.53 4.97
C ALA A 88 -14.04 -8.92 4.50
N VAL A 89 -13.28 -9.66 5.31
CA VAL A 89 -11.93 -10.11 4.94
C VAL A 89 -11.98 -11.07 3.76
N ASP A 90 -12.82 -12.10 3.84
CA ASP A 90 -12.93 -13.12 2.79
C ASP A 90 -13.39 -12.51 1.46
N ALA A 91 -14.40 -11.63 1.52
CA ALA A 91 -14.91 -10.92 0.36
C ALA A 91 -13.83 -10.05 -0.31
N LEU A 92 -13.11 -9.23 0.48
CA LEU A 92 -12.08 -8.33 -0.04
C LEU A 92 -10.84 -9.09 -0.54
N VAL A 93 -10.44 -10.18 0.11
CA VAL A 93 -9.33 -11.03 -0.36
C VAL A 93 -9.69 -11.73 -1.66
N ALA A 94 -10.94 -12.21 -1.82
CA ALA A 94 -11.42 -12.78 -3.08
C ALA A 94 -11.42 -11.74 -4.20
N GLU A 95 -11.85 -10.51 -3.94
CA GLU A 95 -11.83 -9.42 -4.91
C GLU A 95 -10.39 -8.96 -5.26
N ALA A 96 -9.46 -9.08 -4.32
CA ALA A 96 -8.04 -8.78 -4.53
C ALA A 96 -7.40 -9.74 -5.55
N ALA A 97 -7.81 -11.00 -5.60
CA ALA A 97 -7.25 -12.00 -6.53
C ALA A 97 -7.39 -11.62 -8.01
N GLY A 98 -8.40 -10.82 -8.36
CA GLY A 98 -8.63 -10.33 -9.74
C GLY A 98 -8.30 -8.85 -9.93
N ALA A 99 -7.71 -8.19 -8.96
CA ALA A 99 -7.43 -6.77 -8.99
C ALA A 99 -5.95 -6.46 -9.28
N ARG A 100 -5.69 -5.33 -9.94
CA ARG A 100 -4.34 -4.76 -10.06
C ARG A 100 -3.83 -4.21 -8.71
N ALA A 101 -4.74 -3.64 -7.94
CA ALA A 101 -4.53 -3.20 -6.57
C ALA A 101 -5.88 -3.15 -5.84
N LEU A 102 -5.87 -3.41 -4.55
CA LEU A 102 -6.99 -3.19 -3.65
C LEU A 102 -6.74 -1.92 -2.83
N VAL A 103 -7.72 -1.02 -2.80
CA VAL A 103 -7.64 0.24 -2.05
C VAL A 103 -8.59 0.19 -0.87
N LEU A 104 -8.13 0.56 0.30
CA LEU A 104 -8.91 0.58 1.54
C LEU A 104 -8.74 1.91 2.26
N GLY A 105 -9.80 2.35 2.94
CA GLY A 105 -9.72 3.44 3.89
C GLY A 105 -8.95 3.02 5.14
N SER A 106 -8.04 3.85 5.62
CA SER A 106 -7.39 3.69 6.92
C SER A 106 -7.88 4.77 7.86
N ARG A 107 -8.24 4.40 9.10
CA ARG A 107 -8.76 5.36 10.08
C ARG A 107 -7.70 6.41 10.41
N GLY A 108 -8.03 7.69 10.14
CA GLY A 108 -7.31 8.85 10.62
C GLY A 108 -7.65 9.12 12.09
N HIS A 109 -6.95 10.03 12.72
CA HIS A 109 -7.13 10.38 14.13
C HIS A 109 -8.51 11.00 14.41
N GLY A 110 -9.32 10.32 15.21
CA GLY A 110 -10.11 11.04 16.20
C GLY A 110 -9.28 11.13 17.48
N ALA A 111 -9.24 12.28 18.12
CA ALA A 111 -8.71 12.71 19.43
C ALA A 111 -7.81 11.81 20.34
N PHE A 112 -7.43 10.62 19.93
CA PHE A 112 -6.52 9.72 20.65
C PHE A 112 -5.28 9.43 19.81
N VAL A 113 -4.13 9.75 20.37
CA VAL A 113 -2.79 9.46 19.83
C VAL A 113 -2.61 7.98 19.62
N GLY A 114 -2.70 7.51 18.35
CA GLY A 114 -2.48 6.12 18.00
C GLY A 114 -3.26 5.71 16.75
N PHE A 115 -2.54 5.37 15.68
CA PHE A 115 -3.12 4.87 14.44
C PHE A 115 -3.72 3.47 14.68
N LEU A 116 -4.98 3.28 14.37
CA LEU A 116 -5.61 1.97 14.34
C LEU A 116 -6.00 1.63 12.90
N LEU A 117 -5.15 0.88 12.23
CA LEU A 117 -5.61 0.08 11.11
C LEU A 117 -6.63 -0.92 11.67
N GLY A 118 -7.88 -0.90 11.16
CA GLY A 118 -8.91 -1.82 11.62
C GLY A 118 -8.50 -3.27 11.39
N SER A 119 -9.08 -4.19 12.18
CA SER A 119 -8.79 -5.63 12.09
C SER A 119 -8.98 -6.18 10.67
N VAL A 120 -9.99 -5.71 9.94
CA VAL A 120 -10.23 -6.06 8.53
C VAL A 120 -9.06 -5.65 7.66
N GLY A 121 -8.61 -4.39 7.74
CA GLY A 121 -7.49 -3.90 6.94
C GLY A 121 -6.19 -4.68 7.22
N GLN A 122 -5.90 -5.01 8.48
CA GLN A 122 -4.73 -5.79 8.85
C GLN A 122 -4.76 -7.20 8.24
N GLN A 123 -5.89 -7.89 8.32
CA GLN A 123 -6.05 -9.24 7.78
C GLN A 123 -6.00 -9.22 6.25
N VAL A 124 -6.69 -8.28 5.62
CA VAL A 124 -6.66 -8.14 4.16
C VAL A 124 -5.23 -7.88 3.65
N ILE A 125 -4.47 -6.96 4.29
CA ILE A 125 -3.07 -6.74 3.93
C ILE A 125 -2.26 -8.03 4.10
N ALA A 126 -2.49 -8.79 5.15
CA ALA A 126 -1.75 -10.01 5.42
C ALA A 126 -2.03 -11.12 4.40
N GLU A 127 -3.22 -11.18 3.80
CA GLU A 127 -3.71 -12.29 2.97
C GLU A 127 -3.83 -11.98 1.49
N ALA A 128 -4.00 -10.69 1.12
CA ALA A 128 -4.21 -10.30 -0.29
C ALA A 128 -3.02 -10.69 -1.16
N GLY A 129 -3.32 -11.22 -2.35
CA GLY A 129 -2.34 -11.58 -3.38
C GLY A 129 -1.93 -10.43 -4.30
N CYS A 130 -2.55 -9.25 -4.18
CA CYS A 130 -2.21 -8.03 -4.92
C CYS A 130 -1.75 -6.91 -3.98
N PRO A 131 -1.16 -5.81 -4.51
CA PRO A 131 -0.88 -4.61 -3.73
C PRO A 131 -2.11 -4.07 -3.03
N VAL A 132 -1.99 -3.77 -1.72
CA VAL A 132 -3.05 -3.12 -0.93
C VAL A 132 -2.62 -1.70 -0.61
N VAL A 133 -3.43 -0.73 -1.01
CA VAL A 133 -3.17 0.71 -0.78
C VAL A 133 -4.09 1.21 0.31
N LEU A 134 -3.51 1.79 1.35
CA LEU A 134 -4.22 2.42 2.45
C LEU A 134 -4.27 3.93 2.25
N VAL A 135 -5.48 4.49 2.29
CA VAL A 135 -5.74 5.92 2.09
C VAL A 135 -6.42 6.48 3.32
N ARG A 136 -6.04 7.68 3.76
CA ARG A 136 -6.61 8.36 4.92
C ARG A 136 -7.67 9.37 4.51
N ALA A 137 -8.61 9.65 5.42
CA ALA A 137 -9.59 10.71 5.21
C ALA A 137 -8.96 12.11 5.06
N ASP A 138 -7.83 12.33 5.74
CA ASP A 138 -7.11 13.61 5.72
C ASP A 138 -6.27 13.81 4.45
N ASP A 139 -6.12 12.79 3.63
CA ASP A 139 -5.44 12.87 2.31
C ASP A 139 -6.24 13.69 1.28
N ARG A 140 -7.14 14.58 1.74
CA ARG A 140 -7.98 15.45 0.90
C ARG A 140 -7.22 16.51 0.16
N ALA A 141 -6.14 17.00 0.73
CA ALA A 141 -5.40 18.14 0.18
C ALA A 141 -4.25 17.66 -0.69
N ALA A 142 -4.55 17.24 -1.91
CA ALA A 142 -3.56 16.97 -2.96
C ALA A 142 -2.35 16.14 -2.46
N PRO A 143 -2.55 14.87 -2.04
CA PRO A 143 -1.45 13.97 -1.72
C PRO A 143 -0.50 13.77 -2.91
N GLU A 144 -0.98 14.14 -4.08
CA GLU A 144 -0.32 14.05 -5.38
C GLU A 144 0.27 15.39 -5.81
N ALA A 145 0.71 16.20 -4.85
CA ALA A 145 1.32 17.49 -5.14
C ALA A 145 2.50 17.32 -6.10
N THR A 146 2.50 18.14 -7.15
CA THR A 146 3.56 18.19 -8.15
C THR A 146 4.94 18.29 -7.46
N GLY A 147 5.89 17.45 -7.87
CA GLY A 147 7.24 17.43 -7.34
C GLY A 147 7.46 16.50 -6.14
N ARG A 148 6.46 15.72 -5.72
CA ARG A 148 6.65 14.63 -4.74
C ARG A 148 6.90 13.30 -5.44
N ASP A 149 7.79 12.49 -4.85
CA ASP A 149 8.20 11.19 -5.38
C ASP A 149 7.26 10.05 -4.93
N ILE A 150 7.34 8.92 -5.63
CA ILE A 150 6.95 7.61 -5.10
C ILE A 150 8.15 7.09 -4.29
N VAL A 151 8.00 6.98 -2.98
CA VAL A 151 9.05 6.46 -2.11
C VAL A 151 8.89 4.94 -2.01
N VAL A 152 9.96 4.18 -2.24
CA VAL A 152 9.94 2.72 -2.14
C VAL A 152 11.07 2.20 -1.25
N GLY A 153 10.73 1.32 -0.31
CA GLY A 153 11.71 0.60 0.50
C GLY A 153 12.29 -0.59 -0.26
N GLN A 154 13.63 -0.64 -0.38
CA GLN A 154 14.36 -1.77 -0.93
C GLN A 154 15.14 -2.46 0.20
N GLN A 155 15.07 -3.78 0.26
CA GLN A 155 15.77 -4.60 1.25
C GLN A 155 16.18 -5.94 0.65
N GLY A 156 17.25 -6.53 1.16
CA GLY A 156 17.73 -7.84 0.72
C GLY A 156 18.38 -7.82 -0.65
N GLU A 157 18.29 -8.96 -1.33
CA GLU A 157 18.72 -9.13 -2.69
C GLU A 157 17.77 -8.41 -3.67
N PRO A 158 18.18 -8.16 -4.94
CA PRO A 158 17.34 -7.46 -5.90
C PRO A 158 15.93 -8.06 -6.05
N ASP A 159 15.81 -9.38 -6.06
CA ASP A 159 14.53 -10.10 -6.25
C ASP A 159 13.60 -9.97 -5.04
N ASP A 160 14.14 -9.82 -3.83
CA ASP A 160 13.34 -9.67 -2.60
C ASP A 160 12.41 -8.44 -2.62
N SER A 161 12.74 -7.43 -3.40
CA SER A 161 11.98 -6.18 -3.51
C SER A 161 11.43 -5.93 -4.91
N ALA A 162 11.58 -6.87 -5.85
CA ALA A 162 11.22 -6.70 -7.25
C ALA A 162 9.75 -6.27 -7.42
N ALA A 163 8.80 -6.93 -6.76
CA ALA A 163 7.38 -6.58 -6.85
C ALA A 163 7.08 -5.16 -6.33
N ALA A 164 7.74 -4.75 -5.24
CA ALA A 164 7.57 -3.41 -4.68
C ALA A 164 8.17 -2.33 -5.60
N LEU A 165 9.34 -2.60 -6.18
CA LEU A 165 9.98 -1.74 -7.17
C LEU A 165 9.12 -1.64 -8.44
N GLU A 166 8.61 -2.76 -8.98
CA GLU A 166 7.71 -2.75 -10.13
C GLU A 166 6.50 -1.85 -9.89
N PHE A 167 5.79 -2.07 -8.78
CA PHE A 167 4.63 -1.27 -8.44
C PHE A 167 4.95 0.23 -8.30
N ALA A 168 6.10 0.56 -7.69
CA ALA A 168 6.56 1.94 -7.53
C ALA A 168 6.88 2.61 -8.87
N PHE A 169 7.62 1.94 -9.75
CA PHE A 169 7.96 2.47 -11.07
C PHE A 169 6.76 2.62 -11.99
N GLU A 170 5.85 1.63 -12.01
CA GLU A 170 4.60 1.73 -12.76
C GLU A 170 3.72 2.90 -12.25
N THR A 171 3.67 3.08 -10.92
CA THR A 171 2.92 4.20 -10.33
C THR A 171 3.56 5.53 -10.68
N ALA A 172 4.89 5.62 -10.60
CA ALA A 172 5.62 6.84 -10.95
C ALA A 172 5.42 7.21 -12.43
N ALA A 173 5.54 6.22 -13.33
CA ALA A 173 5.30 6.43 -14.76
C ALA A 173 3.88 6.92 -15.05
N ALA A 174 2.86 6.31 -14.41
CA ALA A 174 1.45 6.71 -14.59
C ALA A 174 1.15 8.10 -14.03
N ARG A 175 1.95 8.61 -13.10
CA ARG A 175 1.76 9.91 -12.44
C ARG A 175 2.71 11.01 -12.93
N GLY A 176 3.67 10.69 -13.82
CA GLY A 176 4.74 11.60 -14.20
C GLY A 176 5.62 12.02 -13.01
N ALA A 177 5.80 11.13 -12.03
CA ALA A 177 6.55 11.35 -10.80
C ALA A 177 7.92 10.67 -10.83
N GLY A 178 8.81 11.06 -9.91
CA GLY A 178 10.06 10.34 -9.67
C GLY A 178 9.88 9.17 -8.69
N VAL A 179 10.86 8.26 -8.68
CA VAL A 179 11.02 7.20 -7.69
C VAL A 179 12.17 7.55 -6.76
N ARG A 180 11.91 7.57 -5.46
CA ARG A 180 12.92 7.62 -4.41
C ARG A 180 13.07 6.23 -3.80
N ALA A 181 14.13 5.54 -4.15
CA ALA A 181 14.41 4.20 -3.62
C ALA A 181 15.27 4.30 -2.37
N VAL A 182 14.76 3.78 -1.27
CA VAL A 182 15.35 3.89 0.06
C VAL A 182 15.87 2.54 0.52
N ARG A 183 17.17 2.47 0.83
CA ARG A 183 17.82 1.33 1.43
C ARG A 183 18.37 1.72 2.80
N ALA A 184 17.78 1.19 3.85
CA ALA A 184 18.27 1.35 5.21
C ALA A 184 19.10 0.14 5.60
N TRP A 185 20.22 0.37 6.29
CA TRP A 185 21.11 -0.68 6.77
C TRP A 185 21.55 -0.44 8.21
N SER A 186 21.98 -1.48 8.87
CA SER A 186 22.51 -1.40 10.23
C SER A 186 23.76 -2.27 10.36
N LEU A 187 24.65 -1.90 11.26
CA LEU A 187 25.82 -2.71 11.56
C LEU A 187 25.38 -4.07 12.13
N PRO A 188 25.83 -5.19 11.55
CA PRO A 188 25.60 -6.48 12.15
C PRO A 188 26.12 -6.54 13.59
N PRO A 189 25.43 -7.23 14.51
CA PRO A 189 25.81 -7.28 15.93
C PRO A 189 27.26 -7.75 16.17
N VAL A 190 27.81 -8.58 15.29
CA VAL A 190 29.19 -9.06 15.36
C VAL A 190 30.21 -7.91 15.39
N PHE A 191 29.96 -6.82 14.70
CA PHE A 191 30.83 -5.64 14.69
C PHE A 191 30.71 -4.80 15.97
N ALA A 192 29.54 -4.80 16.62
CA ALA A 192 29.34 -4.09 17.90
C ALA A 192 30.16 -4.69 19.06
N TYR A 193 30.48 -5.99 18.98
CA TYR A 193 31.18 -6.71 20.03
C TYR A 193 32.67 -6.98 19.74
N SER A 194 33.18 -6.54 18.58
CA SER A 194 34.58 -6.78 18.17
C SER A 194 35.25 -5.50 17.68
N PRO A 195 35.96 -4.75 18.55
CA PRO A 195 36.66 -3.52 18.16
C PRO A 195 37.65 -3.71 17.00
N GLY A 196 38.28 -4.89 16.88
CA GLY A 196 39.17 -5.21 15.78
C GLY A 196 38.42 -5.33 14.43
N SER A 197 37.21 -5.88 14.45
CA SER A 197 36.37 -5.98 13.25
C SER A 197 35.86 -4.60 12.78
N LEU A 198 35.54 -3.71 13.73
CA LEU A 198 35.18 -2.31 13.39
C LEU A 198 36.32 -1.56 12.72
N LYS A 199 37.55 -1.73 13.23
CA LYS A 199 38.73 -1.10 12.64
C LYS A 199 38.99 -1.60 11.21
N LEU A 200 38.91 -2.90 10.97
CA LEU A 200 39.04 -3.50 9.65
C LEU A 200 37.95 -3.03 8.68
N LEU A 201 36.71 -2.88 9.18
CA LEU A 201 35.60 -2.36 8.41
C LEU A 201 35.83 -0.90 8.00
N ASP A 202 36.32 -0.06 8.93
CA ASP A 202 36.62 1.35 8.68
C ASP A 202 37.79 1.49 7.66
N GLU A 203 38.83 0.67 7.80
CA GLU A 203 39.95 0.59 6.85
C GLU A 203 39.51 0.12 5.45
N ALA A 204 38.43 -0.67 5.35
CA ALA A 204 37.83 -1.10 4.10
C ALA A 204 36.83 -0.09 3.50
N GLY A 205 36.65 1.09 4.13
CA GLY A 205 35.72 2.14 3.66
C GLY A 205 34.27 1.96 4.12
N GLY A 206 34.02 1.12 5.11
CA GLY A 206 32.70 0.88 5.68
C GLY A 206 31.78 -0.02 4.84
N LEU A 207 30.53 -0.16 5.26
CA LEU A 207 29.50 -0.92 4.53
C LEU A 207 28.70 -0.06 3.54
N GLU A 208 28.71 1.24 3.66
CA GLU A 208 27.91 2.15 2.85
C GLU A 208 28.18 2.01 1.33
N PRO A 209 29.43 1.88 0.83
CA PRO A 209 29.69 1.62 -0.58
C PRO A 209 29.05 0.32 -1.08
N TYR A 210 29.05 -0.72 -0.24
CA TYR A 210 28.42 -2.00 -0.55
C TYR A 210 26.90 -1.86 -0.65
N GLU A 211 26.28 -1.20 0.31
CA GLU A 211 24.82 -0.97 0.33
C GLU A 211 24.37 -0.04 -0.82
N THR A 212 25.21 0.93 -1.18
CA THR A 212 24.99 1.81 -2.34
C THR A 212 25.04 1.01 -3.64
N LYS A 213 26.01 0.13 -3.78
CA LYS A 213 26.12 -0.76 -4.95
C LYS A 213 24.93 -1.71 -5.02
N ALA A 214 24.54 -2.33 -3.90
CA ALA A 214 23.40 -3.25 -3.85
C ALA A 214 22.09 -2.55 -4.28
N LEU A 215 21.86 -1.31 -3.84
CA LEU A 215 20.72 -0.52 -4.28
C LEU A 215 20.81 -0.18 -5.78
N ALA A 216 21.97 0.20 -6.27
CA ALA A 216 22.18 0.52 -7.69
C ALA A 216 21.92 -0.70 -8.58
N ASP A 217 22.39 -1.88 -8.19
CA ASP A 217 22.16 -3.14 -8.89
C ASP A 217 20.67 -3.53 -8.90
N ALA A 218 19.98 -3.37 -7.79
CA ALA A 218 18.53 -3.60 -7.69
C ALA A 218 17.71 -2.65 -8.58
N LEU A 219 18.18 -1.41 -8.77
CA LEU A 219 17.48 -0.38 -9.56
C LEU A 219 17.78 -0.46 -11.07
N ARG A 220 18.86 -1.11 -11.48
CA ARG A 220 19.29 -1.14 -12.87
C ARG A 220 18.21 -1.65 -13.84
N PRO A 221 17.56 -2.82 -13.64
CA PRO A 221 16.52 -3.32 -14.55
C PRO A 221 15.34 -2.35 -14.69
N TRP A 222 14.99 -1.68 -13.62
CA TRP A 222 13.86 -0.76 -13.58
C TRP A 222 14.15 0.56 -14.30
N ARG A 223 15.38 1.09 -14.19
CA ARG A 223 15.83 2.25 -14.96
C ARG A 223 15.85 1.97 -16.46
N GLU A 224 16.23 0.77 -16.85
CA GLU A 224 16.20 0.33 -18.24
C GLU A 224 14.77 0.20 -18.77
N ARG A 225 13.86 -0.37 -17.96
CA ARG A 225 12.45 -0.56 -18.33
C ARG A 225 11.64 0.75 -18.33
N PHE A 226 11.99 1.69 -17.46
CA PHE A 226 11.29 2.97 -17.28
C PHE A 226 12.24 4.18 -17.44
N PRO A 227 12.81 4.42 -18.62
CA PRO A 227 13.85 5.45 -18.81
C PRO A 227 13.35 6.88 -18.59
N GLY A 228 12.03 7.11 -18.68
CA GLY A 228 11.40 8.42 -18.43
C GLY A 228 11.10 8.70 -16.94
N VAL A 229 11.37 7.76 -16.02
CA VAL A 229 11.12 7.95 -14.60
C VAL A 229 12.41 8.40 -13.90
N PRO A 230 12.46 9.63 -13.32
CA PRO A 230 13.59 10.06 -12.52
C PRO A 230 13.77 9.18 -11.29
N VAL A 231 15.02 8.75 -11.02
CA VAL A 231 15.32 7.85 -9.88
C VAL A 231 16.34 8.48 -8.95
N THR A 232 15.95 8.69 -7.69
CA THR A 232 16.81 9.17 -6.61
C THR A 232 17.10 8.01 -5.64
N PRO A 233 18.30 7.42 -5.64
CA PRO A 233 18.70 6.45 -4.62
C PRO A 233 18.98 7.16 -3.30
N HIS A 234 18.60 6.51 -2.18
CA HIS A 234 18.88 6.98 -0.83
C HIS A 234 19.33 5.81 0.03
N VAL A 235 20.56 5.88 0.52
CA VAL A 235 21.15 4.87 1.41
C VAL A 235 21.43 5.52 2.74
N GLU A 236 20.96 4.92 3.83
CA GLU A 236 21.11 5.52 5.17
C GLU A 236 21.28 4.43 6.23
N MET A 237 22.18 4.65 7.17
CA MET A 237 22.33 3.79 8.34
C MET A 237 21.25 4.12 9.36
N GLY A 238 20.41 3.13 9.69
CA GLY A 238 19.35 3.31 10.67
C GLY A 238 18.28 2.23 10.62
N SER A 239 17.25 2.42 11.45
CA SER A 239 16.05 1.58 11.41
C SER A 239 15.25 1.85 10.13
N ALA A 240 14.97 0.81 9.34
CA ALA A 240 14.29 0.95 8.06
C ALA A 240 12.95 1.69 8.16
N GLY A 241 12.17 1.44 9.22
CA GLY A 241 10.91 2.17 9.45
C GLY A 241 11.13 3.68 9.67
N GLN A 242 12.14 4.05 10.46
CA GLN A 242 12.45 5.45 10.74
C GLN A 242 13.00 6.18 9.51
N VAL A 243 13.93 5.52 8.78
CA VAL A 243 14.52 6.08 7.55
C VAL A 243 13.44 6.32 6.50
N LEU A 244 12.52 5.36 6.29
CA LEU A 244 11.38 5.54 5.38
C LEU A 244 10.44 6.66 5.83
N LEU A 245 10.12 6.73 7.12
CA LEU A 245 9.27 7.78 7.68
C LEU A 245 9.90 9.18 7.55
N ALA A 246 11.21 9.30 7.60
CA ALA A 246 11.91 10.57 7.34
C ALA A 246 11.72 11.07 5.90
N GLN A 247 11.39 10.18 4.94
CA GLN A 247 11.14 10.56 3.55
C GLN A 247 9.68 10.98 3.28
N THR A 248 8.78 10.89 4.26
CA THR A 248 7.33 11.14 4.07
C THR A 248 6.99 12.55 3.57
N GLY A 249 7.77 13.57 3.96
CA GLY A 249 7.57 14.95 3.51
C GLY A 249 7.74 15.14 2.00
N ARG A 250 8.39 14.20 1.32
CA ARG A 250 8.63 14.19 -0.14
C ARG A 250 7.78 13.15 -0.87
N ALA A 251 6.99 12.35 -0.14
CA ALA A 251 6.23 11.25 -0.69
C ALA A 251 4.80 11.66 -1.05
N GLN A 252 4.34 11.25 -2.21
CA GLN A 252 2.91 11.18 -2.54
C GLN A 252 2.34 9.77 -2.33
N LEU A 253 3.21 8.76 -2.25
CA LEU A 253 2.90 7.38 -1.92
C LEU A 253 4.17 6.73 -1.38
N ILE A 254 4.03 5.94 -0.30
CA ILE A 254 5.12 5.07 0.16
C ILE A 254 4.77 3.63 -0.21
N VAL A 255 5.74 2.93 -0.78
CA VAL A 255 5.62 1.53 -1.19
C VAL A 255 6.56 0.68 -0.34
N VAL A 256 6.01 -0.34 0.30
CA VAL A 256 6.79 -1.32 1.10
C VAL A 256 6.40 -2.74 0.70
N GLY A 257 7.38 -3.63 0.73
CA GLY A 257 7.17 -5.05 0.51
C GLY A 257 6.60 -5.75 1.75
N ARG A 258 5.85 -6.82 1.53
CA ARG A 258 5.41 -7.76 2.54
C ARG A 258 5.75 -9.18 2.10
N ARG A 259 6.54 -9.90 2.88
CA ARG A 259 6.82 -11.32 2.60
C ARG A 259 5.53 -12.14 2.73
N ALA A 260 5.24 -12.95 1.72
CA ALA A 260 4.08 -13.84 1.68
C ALA A 260 4.27 -15.11 2.55
N HIS A 261 5.00 -15.00 3.67
CA HIS A 261 5.23 -16.15 4.55
C HIS A 261 3.99 -16.46 5.40
N ARG A 262 3.40 -17.62 5.17
CA ARG A 262 2.49 -18.25 6.14
C ARG A 262 3.34 -18.91 7.23
N SER A 263 3.52 -18.25 8.36
CA SER A 263 4.04 -18.92 9.55
C SER A 263 2.94 -19.77 10.20
N ALA A 264 3.30 -20.76 11.03
CA ALA A 264 2.33 -21.52 11.82
C ALA A 264 1.44 -20.65 12.74
N LEU A 265 1.77 -19.37 12.90
CA LEU A 265 1.04 -18.36 13.69
C LEU A 265 0.22 -17.39 12.82
N GLY A 266 0.02 -17.68 11.51
CA GLY A 266 -0.73 -16.84 10.57
C GLY A 266 0.15 -15.89 9.75
N ALA A 267 -0.47 -15.22 8.76
CA ALA A 267 0.17 -14.20 7.94
C ALA A 267 0.48 -12.96 8.78
N ARG A 268 1.69 -12.41 8.67
CA ARG A 268 2.13 -11.25 9.46
C ARG A 268 2.57 -10.09 8.56
N ILE A 269 2.18 -8.89 8.96
CA ILE A 269 2.72 -7.65 8.42
C ILE A 269 4.11 -7.44 9.06
N GLY A 270 5.15 -7.25 8.25
CA GLY A 270 6.50 -6.99 8.74
C GLY A 270 6.59 -5.69 9.56
N SER A 271 7.58 -5.57 10.44
CA SER A 271 7.75 -4.41 11.33
C SER A 271 7.87 -3.08 10.58
N VAL A 272 8.54 -3.07 9.42
CA VAL A 272 8.69 -1.88 8.58
C VAL A 272 7.35 -1.47 7.99
N ALA A 273 6.62 -2.39 7.38
CA ALA A 273 5.28 -2.11 6.83
C ALA A 273 4.33 -1.65 7.95
N HIS A 274 4.37 -2.28 9.11
CA HIS A 274 3.59 -1.88 10.28
C HIS A 274 3.91 -0.43 10.70
N ALA A 275 5.19 -0.08 10.86
CA ALA A 275 5.60 1.28 11.23
C ALA A 275 5.13 2.32 10.20
N VAL A 276 5.32 2.05 8.90
CA VAL A 276 4.93 2.98 7.84
C VAL A 276 3.41 3.13 7.76
N ILE A 277 2.64 2.05 7.84
CA ILE A 277 1.17 2.08 7.85
C ILE A 277 0.67 2.96 9.00
N HIS A 278 1.28 2.84 10.17
CA HIS A 278 0.81 3.56 11.35
C HIS A 278 1.25 5.03 11.40
N HIS A 279 2.38 5.40 10.80
CA HIS A 279 2.98 6.71 11.01
C HIS A 279 3.13 7.57 9.75
N ALA A 280 3.01 7.01 8.54
CA ALA A 280 3.13 7.83 7.32
C ALA A 280 1.92 8.76 7.15
N PRO A 281 2.11 10.06 6.87
CA PRO A 281 1.01 11.01 6.65
C PRO A 281 0.44 10.94 5.22
N CYS A 282 0.99 10.13 4.34
CA CYS A 282 0.56 9.94 2.96
C CYS A 282 0.05 8.50 2.75
N PRO A 283 -0.61 8.19 1.62
CA PRO A 283 -1.00 6.84 1.28
C PRO A 283 0.16 5.84 1.32
N VAL A 284 -0.15 4.61 1.72
CA VAL A 284 0.84 3.52 1.84
C VAL A 284 0.39 2.32 1.03
N ALA A 285 1.22 1.86 0.11
CA ALA A 285 1.05 0.61 -0.62
C ALA A 285 1.88 -0.50 0.03
N VAL A 286 1.22 -1.61 0.35
CA VAL A 286 1.87 -2.83 0.83
C VAL A 286 1.78 -3.88 -0.27
N VAL A 287 2.93 -4.26 -0.80
CA VAL A 287 3.06 -5.15 -1.96
C VAL A 287 3.50 -6.53 -1.49
N PRO A 288 2.70 -7.59 -1.76
CA PRO A 288 3.11 -8.95 -1.45
C PRO A 288 4.25 -9.38 -2.39
N HIS A 289 5.24 -10.09 -1.84
CA HIS A 289 6.29 -10.76 -2.61
C HIS A 289 6.52 -12.17 -2.04
N ALA A 290 7.04 -13.06 -2.89
CA ALA A 290 7.31 -14.46 -2.55
C ALA A 290 8.34 -14.60 -1.42
#